data_500d8dbd6402cc028812c709f5711537
#
_entry.id   500d8dbd6402cc028812c709f5711537
#
_cell.length_a   1.000
_cell.length_b   1.000
_cell.length_c   1.000
_cell.angle_alpha   90.00
_cell.angle_beta   90.00
_cell.angle_gamma   90.00
#
_symmetry.space_group_name_H-M   'P 1'
#
loop_
_entity.id
_entity.type
_entity.pdbx_description
1 polymer ?
#
loop_
_entity_poly.entity_id
_entity_poly.type
_entity_poly.pdbx_seq_one_letter_code
_entity_poly.pdbx_strand_id
1 'polypeptide(L)'
;MEQRDDKTQDIAAHYELICADWRAGKEVYLAARFDKHGQAGLDFLLAQLSGGGDEKIRVLTAALAAEVLSKLRHLDFYAPYCDRLVGPLCALLATGEAQLRRKVVIALGWVGGAGEIDVLAQVLFNDDDALCRAWARASLMQMSFHRVQGEELRLKTKAVFARAISEEKDPYACGVMIQAAQELFSKRWVSASAVEGRELEKIEKGRRAAVRFLSKG
;
A
#
# COMPACT_ATOMS: atom_id res chain seq x y z
N MET A 1 25.01 -14.45 -26.74
CA MET A 1 23.90 -15.18 -26.07
C MET A 1 24.21 -15.50 -24.60
N GLU A 2 25.50 -15.68 -24.24
CA GLU A 2 25.94 -15.97 -22.85
C GLU A 2 25.65 -14.90 -21.79
N GLN A 3 25.75 -13.60 -22.11
CA GLN A 3 25.57 -12.55 -21.12
C GLN A 3 24.11 -12.36 -20.63
N ARG A 4 23.10 -12.87 -21.35
CA ARG A 4 21.70 -12.81 -20.91
C ARG A 4 21.36 -13.89 -19.90
N ASP A 5 21.94 -15.08 -20.06
CA ASP A 5 21.72 -16.22 -19.16
C ASP A 5 22.35 -15.99 -17.78
N ASP A 6 23.54 -15.39 -17.74
CA ASP A 6 24.26 -15.09 -16.51
C ASP A 6 23.51 -14.05 -15.63
N LYS A 7 22.97 -12.97 -16.22
CA LYS A 7 22.17 -11.98 -15.50
C LYS A 7 20.85 -12.53 -14.98
N THR A 8 20.21 -13.43 -15.70
CA THR A 8 18.94 -14.05 -15.28
C THR A 8 19.18 -15.03 -14.13
N GLN A 9 20.30 -15.75 -14.16
CA GLN A 9 20.71 -16.65 -13.08
C GLN A 9 21.06 -15.89 -11.80
N ASP A 10 21.69 -14.72 -11.91
CA ASP A 10 21.95 -13.83 -10.79
C ASP A 10 20.65 -13.28 -10.16
N ILE A 11 19.65 -12.89 -10.97
CA ILE A 11 18.33 -12.46 -10.49
C ILE A 11 17.62 -13.57 -9.72
N ALA A 12 17.60 -14.78 -10.27
CA ALA A 12 16.95 -15.92 -9.65
C ALA A 12 17.62 -16.29 -8.31
N ALA A 13 18.96 -16.34 -8.29
CA ALA A 13 19.72 -16.61 -7.06
C ALA A 13 19.45 -15.55 -5.98
N HIS A 14 19.42 -14.27 -6.35
CA HIS A 14 19.09 -13.19 -5.43
C HIS A 14 17.67 -13.34 -4.87
N TYR A 15 16.69 -13.64 -5.73
CA TYR A 15 15.31 -13.85 -5.30
C TYR A 15 15.19 -15.05 -4.34
N GLU A 16 15.87 -16.16 -4.59
CA GLU A 16 15.86 -17.32 -3.68
C GLU A 16 16.44 -17.01 -2.30
N LEU A 17 17.48 -16.17 -2.21
CA LEU A 17 17.98 -15.67 -0.91
C LEU A 17 16.90 -14.88 -0.17
N ILE A 18 16.17 -14.00 -0.86
CA ILE A 18 15.06 -13.25 -0.29
C ILE A 18 13.95 -14.21 0.19
N CYS A 19 13.59 -15.18 -0.62
CA CYS A 19 12.59 -16.20 -0.26
C CYS A 19 13.03 -17.02 0.96
N ALA A 20 14.29 -17.36 1.07
CA ALA A 20 14.84 -18.08 2.24
C ALA A 20 14.70 -17.22 3.53
N ASP A 21 14.99 -15.93 3.45
CA ASP A 21 14.80 -15.01 4.57
C ASP A 21 13.31 -14.90 4.97
N TRP A 22 12.40 -14.79 4.00
CA TRP A 22 10.95 -14.78 4.28
C TRP A 22 10.45 -16.07 4.92
N ARG A 23 10.93 -17.24 4.46
CA ARG A 23 10.60 -18.55 5.06
C ARG A 23 11.13 -18.65 6.49
N ALA A 24 12.28 -18.04 6.77
CA ALA A 24 12.86 -17.95 8.10
C ALA A 24 12.18 -16.89 9.01
N GLY A 25 11.12 -16.21 8.53
CA GLY A 25 10.41 -15.17 9.28
C GLY A 25 11.15 -13.85 9.40
N LYS A 26 12.21 -13.64 8.62
CA LYS A 26 12.94 -12.37 8.62
C LYS A 26 12.22 -11.34 7.76
N GLU A 27 12.31 -10.09 8.16
CA GLU A 27 11.88 -8.96 7.33
C GLU A 27 12.98 -8.60 6.31
N VAL A 28 12.54 -8.33 5.09
CA VAL A 28 13.40 -7.86 4.01
C VAL A 28 13.12 -6.38 3.81
N TYR A 29 14.14 -5.56 3.94
CA TYR A 29 14.03 -4.09 3.87
C TYR A 29 14.63 -3.53 2.59
N LEU A 30 14.16 -2.34 2.20
CA LEU A 30 14.72 -1.56 1.09
C LEU A 30 14.74 -2.33 -0.23
N ALA A 31 13.69 -3.13 -0.47
CA ALA A 31 13.59 -4.02 -1.63
C ALA A 31 14.80 -4.98 -1.74
N ALA A 32 15.54 -5.23 -0.65
CA ALA A 32 16.77 -6.02 -0.62
C ALA A 32 17.75 -5.67 -1.76
N ARG A 33 17.77 -4.43 -2.21
CA ARG A 33 18.52 -3.93 -3.39
C ARG A 33 18.10 -4.59 -4.71
N PHE A 34 16.92 -5.20 -4.78
CA PHE A 34 16.39 -5.84 -5.99
C PHE A 34 16.12 -4.83 -7.11
N ASP A 35 15.92 -3.58 -6.74
CA ASP A 35 15.83 -2.42 -7.64
C ASP A 35 17.04 -2.28 -8.59
N LYS A 36 18.22 -2.83 -8.21
CA LYS A 36 19.41 -2.84 -9.07
C LYS A 36 19.26 -3.71 -10.33
N HIS A 37 18.35 -4.67 -10.31
CA HIS A 37 18.04 -5.49 -11.48
C HIS A 37 17.16 -4.75 -12.50
N GLY A 38 16.63 -3.57 -12.14
CA GLY A 38 15.84 -2.73 -13.03
C GLY A 38 14.64 -3.45 -13.64
N GLN A 39 14.45 -3.25 -14.94
CA GLN A 39 13.31 -3.83 -15.66
C GLN A 39 13.36 -5.37 -15.70
N ALA A 40 14.54 -5.97 -15.86
CA ALA A 40 14.67 -7.43 -15.87
C ALA A 40 14.26 -8.07 -14.53
N GLY A 41 14.58 -7.40 -13.40
CA GLY A 41 14.13 -7.83 -12.08
C GLY A 41 12.61 -7.75 -11.92
N LEU A 42 11.99 -6.69 -12.43
CA LEU A 42 10.52 -6.54 -12.41
C LEU A 42 9.82 -7.60 -13.28
N ASP A 43 10.33 -7.88 -14.48
CA ASP A 43 9.80 -8.94 -15.33
C ASP A 43 9.90 -10.31 -14.64
N PHE A 44 11.02 -10.57 -13.96
CA PHE A 44 11.19 -11.77 -13.17
C PHE A 44 10.15 -11.86 -12.03
N LEU A 45 9.98 -10.81 -11.22
CA LEU A 45 9.02 -10.82 -10.11
C LEU A 45 7.57 -11.01 -10.60
N LEU A 46 7.19 -10.35 -11.69
CA LEU A 46 5.86 -10.52 -12.29
C LEU A 46 5.63 -11.94 -12.81
N ALA A 47 6.65 -12.58 -13.37
CA ALA A 47 6.58 -13.98 -13.79
C ALA A 47 6.35 -14.92 -12.59
N GLN A 48 7.00 -14.66 -11.43
CA GLN A 48 6.76 -15.43 -10.20
C GLN A 48 5.31 -15.31 -9.70
N LEU A 49 4.64 -14.17 -9.91
CA LEU A 49 3.25 -13.98 -9.51
C LEU A 49 2.26 -14.78 -10.36
N SER A 50 2.61 -15.14 -11.59
CA SER A 50 1.78 -15.93 -12.51
C SER A 50 1.83 -17.43 -12.20
N GLY A 51 2.79 -17.89 -11.42
CA GLY A 51 2.91 -19.28 -10.98
C GLY A 51 1.99 -19.61 -9.81
N GLY A 52 1.66 -20.91 -9.66
CA GLY A 52 1.08 -21.44 -8.42
C GLY A 52 2.14 -21.49 -7.33
N GLY A 53 1.74 -21.41 -6.05
CA GLY A 53 2.70 -21.55 -4.95
C GLY A 53 2.16 -21.03 -3.61
N ASP A 54 3.06 -20.92 -2.67
CA ASP A 54 2.78 -20.42 -1.33
C ASP A 54 2.21 -18.99 -1.39
N GLU A 55 1.02 -18.81 -0.84
CA GLU A 55 0.30 -17.53 -0.82
C GLU A 55 1.12 -16.44 -0.15
N LYS A 56 1.79 -16.75 0.96
CA LYS A 56 2.66 -15.80 1.67
C LYS A 56 3.80 -15.32 0.78
N ILE A 57 4.47 -16.22 0.09
CA ILE A 57 5.57 -15.87 -0.84
C ILE A 57 5.02 -15.01 -1.99
N ARG A 58 3.87 -15.34 -2.55
CA ARG A 58 3.25 -14.54 -3.62
C ARG A 58 2.92 -13.10 -3.14
N VAL A 59 2.33 -12.95 -1.96
CA VAL A 59 2.05 -11.62 -1.37
C VAL A 59 3.34 -10.84 -1.16
N LEU A 60 4.37 -11.47 -0.59
CA LEU A 60 5.65 -10.82 -0.34
C LEU A 60 6.38 -10.45 -1.64
N THR A 61 6.26 -11.28 -2.67
CA THR A 61 6.78 -10.99 -4.02
C THR A 61 6.08 -9.79 -4.66
N ALA A 62 4.75 -9.73 -4.57
CA ALA A 62 3.99 -8.58 -5.08
C ALA A 62 4.33 -7.28 -4.32
N ALA A 63 4.47 -7.36 -3.00
CA ALA A 63 4.90 -6.23 -2.18
C ALA A 63 6.34 -5.78 -2.54
N LEU A 64 7.26 -6.72 -2.75
CA LEU A 64 8.63 -6.43 -3.20
C LEU A 64 8.62 -5.74 -4.57
N ALA A 65 7.83 -6.22 -5.53
CA ALA A 65 7.71 -5.59 -6.84
C ALA A 65 7.19 -4.15 -6.74
N ALA A 66 6.19 -3.91 -5.89
CA ALA A 66 5.66 -2.55 -5.65
C ALA A 66 6.69 -1.63 -4.99
N GLU A 67 7.47 -2.14 -4.02
CA GLU A 67 8.55 -1.39 -3.39
C GLU A 67 9.67 -1.04 -4.38
N VAL A 68 10.07 -1.99 -5.23
CA VAL A 68 11.02 -1.76 -6.32
C VAL A 68 10.51 -0.66 -7.26
N LEU A 69 9.24 -0.75 -7.69
CA LEU A 69 8.62 0.26 -8.54
C LEU A 69 8.59 1.63 -7.87
N SER A 70 8.28 1.72 -6.59
CA SER A 70 8.26 3.01 -5.87
C SER A 70 9.62 3.73 -5.89
N LYS A 71 10.72 2.98 -5.90
CA LYS A 71 12.09 3.52 -6.05
C LYS A 71 12.40 3.94 -7.47
N LEU A 72 11.86 3.22 -8.46
CA LEU A 72 12.12 3.42 -9.89
C LEU A 72 11.08 4.34 -10.57
N ARG A 73 10.28 5.07 -9.79
CA ARG A 73 9.16 5.91 -10.28
C ARG A 73 9.56 7.01 -11.28
N HIS A 74 10.83 7.33 -11.37
CA HIS A 74 11.39 8.32 -12.29
C HIS A 74 11.72 7.76 -13.67
N LEU A 75 11.51 6.46 -13.90
CA LEU A 75 11.84 5.78 -15.16
C LEU A 75 10.58 5.58 -16.01
N ASP A 76 10.72 5.65 -17.32
CA ASP A 76 9.62 5.60 -18.28
C ASP A 76 8.79 4.33 -18.21
N PHE A 77 9.38 3.22 -17.80
CA PHE A 77 8.66 1.95 -17.65
C PHE A 77 7.83 1.85 -16.35
N TYR A 78 7.92 2.81 -15.44
CA TYR A 78 7.22 2.75 -14.15
C TYR A 78 5.71 2.53 -14.31
N ALA A 79 5.02 3.40 -15.06
CA ALA A 79 3.56 3.33 -15.18
C ALA A 79 3.08 2.03 -15.84
N PRO A 80 3.65 1.54 -16.96
CA PRO A 80 3.30 0.25 -17.54
C PRO A 80 3.48 -0.94 -16.58
N TYR A 81 4.51 -0.93 -15.74
CA TYR A 81 4.72 -2.00 -14.77
C TYR A 81 3.77 -1.93 -13.58
N CYS A 82 3.40 -0.73 -13.14
CA CYS A 82 2.34 -0.57 -12.15
C CYS A 82 1.02 -1.17 -12.66
N ASP A 83 0.64 -0.89 -13.92
CA ASP A 83 -0.59 -1.43 -14.52
C ASP A 83 -0.58 -2.96 -14.60
N ARG A 84 0.59 -3.57 -14.86
CA ARG A 84 0.76 -5.04 -14.83
C ARG A 84 0.65 -5.63 -13.42
N LEU A 85 1.07 -4.90 -12.39
CA LEU A 85 1.10 -5.38 -11.00
C LEU A 85 -0.22 -5.23 -10.26
N VAL A 86 -1.03 -4.22 -10.61
CA VAL A 86 -2.29 -3.89 -9.92
C VAL A 86 -3.26 -5.06 -9.89
N GLY A 87 -3.49 -5.74 -11.02
CA GLY A 87 -4.38 -6.89 -11.09
C GLY A 87 -4.00 -8.02 -10.12
N PRO A 88 -2.75 -8.52 -10.14
CA PRO A 88 -2.24 -9.46 -9.15
C PRO A 88 -2.41 -9.00 -7.69
N LEU A 89 -2.13 -7.73 -7.37
CA LEU A 89 -2.33 -7.19 -6.02
C LEU A 89 -3.80 -7.22 -5.61
N CYS A 90 -4.71 -6.78 -6.47
CA CYS A 90 -6.15 -6.83 -6.17
C CYS A 90 -6.63 -8.26 -5.90
N ALA A 91 -6.15 -9.25 -6.66
CA ALA A 91 -6.47 -10.66 -6.42
C ALA A 91 -5.94 -11.18 -5.06
N LEU A 92 -4.78 -10.69 -4.62
CA LEU A 92 -4.16 -11.06 -3.33
C LEU A 92 -4.83 -10.41 -2.11
N LEU A 93 -5.75 -9.46 -2.26
CA LEU A 93 -6.56 -8.93 -1.15
C LEU A 93 -7.48 -9.99 -0.53
N ALA A 94 -7.77 -11.08 -1.25
CA ALA A 94 -8.57 -12.19 -0.74
C ALA A 94 -7.82 -13.09 0.28
N THR A 95 -6.52 -12.84 0.55
CA THR A 95 -5.75 -13.61 1.55
C THR A 95 -6.39 -13.56 2.94
N GLY A 96 -6.48 -14.70 3.61
CA GLY A 96 -7.06 -14.82 4.93
C GLY A 96 -6.25 -14.17 6.06
N GLU A 97 -4.93 -14.02 5.88
CA GLU A 97 -4.03 -13.47 6.89
C GLU A 97 -3.98 -11.94 6.85
N ALA A 98 -4.45 -11.27 7.90
CA ALA A 98 -4.51 -9.81 7.99
C ALA A 98 -3.14 -9.13 7.80
N GLN A 99 -2.05 -9.74 8.27
CA GLN A 99 -0.71 -9.18 8.08
C GLN A 99 -0.30 -9.16 6.59
N LEU A 100 -0.69 -10.17 5.85
CA LEU A 100 -0.45 -10.24 4.40
C LEU A 100 -1.35 -9.24 3.66
N ARG A 101 -2.65 -9.15 4.01
CA ARG A 101 -3.55 -8.14 3.43
C ARG A 101 -3.01 -6.73 3.61
N ARG A 102 -2.47 -6.39 4.79
CA ARG A 102 -1.83 -5.09 5.04
C ARG A 102 -0.69 -4.79 4.07
N LYS A 103 0.16 -5.78 3.76
CA LYS A 103 1.25 -5.61 2.78
C LYS A 103 0.70 -5.32 1.37
N VAL A 104 -0.37 -6.02 0.97
CA VAL A 104 -1.04 -5.78 -0.32
C VAL A 104 -1.65 -4.37 -0.36
N VAL A 105 -2.34 -3.96 0.70
CA VAL A 105 -2.94 -2.62 0.82
C VAL A 105 -1.88 -1.52 0.68
N ILE A 106 -0.73 -1.67 1.36
CA ILE A 106 0.39 -0.71 1.28
C ILE A 106 0.95 -0.69 -0.15
N ALA A 107 1.15 -1.84 -0.76
CA ALA A 107 1.65 -1.96 -2.13
C ALA A 107 0.73 -1.25 -3.14
N LEU A 108 -0.60 -1.39 -2.98
CA LEU A 108 -1.59 -0.66 -3.79
C LEU A 108 -1.48 0.86 -3.63
N GLY A 109 -1.10 1.36 -2.46
CA GLY A 109 -0.83 2.78 -2.25
C GLY A 109 0.34 3.31 -3.09
N TRP A 110 1.32 2.48 -3.40
CA TRP A 110 2.49 2.86 -4.21
C TRP A 110 2.26 2.76 -5.71
N VAL A 111 1.50 1.76 -6.16
CA VAL A 111 1.37 1.45 -7.59
C VAL A 111 -0.04 1.62 -8.14
N GLY A 112 -1.05 1.74 -7.30
CA GLY A 112 -2.44 1.91 -7.71
C GLY A 112 -2.69 3.25 -8.39
N GLY A 113 -3.53 3.24 -9.39
CA GLY A 113 -4.05 4.42 -10.09
C GLY A 113 -5.45 4.81 -9.61
N ALA A 114 -6.12 5.68 -10.36
CA ALA A 114 -7.45 6.17 -10.02
C ALA A 114 -8.52 5.05 -9.95
N GLY A 115 -8.32 3.93 -10.66
CA GLY A 115 -9.21 2.75 -10.63
C GLY A 115 -9.18 2.01 -9.29
N GLU A 116 -8.07 2.05 -8.57
CA GLU A 116 -7.89 1.33 -7.31
C GLU A 116 -8.35 2.12 -6.08
N ILE A 117 -8.81 3.36 -6.25
CA ILE A 117 -9.43 4.15 -5.18
C ILE A 117 -10.62 3.42 -4.59
N ASP A 118 -11.50 2.88 -5.44
CA ASP A 118 -12.69 2.14 -4.99
C ASP A 118 -12.31 0.81 -4.32
N VAL A 119 -11.27 0.13 -4.80
CA VAL A 119 -10.75 -1.10 -4.17
C VAL A 119 -10.27 -0.80 -2.74
N LEU A 120 -9.46 0.23 -2.56
CA LEU A 120 -9.00 0.64 -1.23
C LEU A 120 -10.15 1.15 -0.34
N ALA A 121 -11.16 1.81 -0.91
CA ALA A 121 -12.36 2.21 -0.17
C ALA A 121 -13.15 0.99 0.31
N GLN A 122 -13.26 -0.08 -0.47
CA GLN A 122 -13.89 -1.33 -0.03
C GLN A 122 -13.13 -1.97 1.13
N VAL A 123 -11.80 -2.04 1.08
CA VAL A 123 -10.98 -2.52 2.21
C VAL A 123 -11.20 -1.64 3.44
N LEU A 124 -11.22 -0.32 3.26
CA LEU A 124 -11.43 0.64 4.34
C LEU A 124 -12.75 0.44 5.10
N PHE A 125 -13.81 0.03 4.42
CA PHE A 125 -15.12 -0.17 5.04
C PHE A 125 -15.37 -1.59 5.53
N ASN A 126 -14.82 -2.60 4.85
CA ASN A 126 -15.27 -3.97 4.99
C ASN A 126 -14.22 -4.92 5.58
N ASP A 127 -12.94 -4.52 5.67
CA ASP A 127 -11.92 -5.39 6.29
C ASP A 127 -12.20 -5.55 7.79
N ASP A 128 -12.15 -6.76 8.28
CA ASP A 128 -12.36 -7.09 9.69
C ASP A 128 -11.19 -6.62 10.58
N ASP A 129 -9.98 -6.51 10.02
CA ASP A 129 -8.80 -6.01 10.74
C ASP A 129 -8.73 -4.47 10.73
N ALA A 130 -8.74 -3.87 11.92
CA ALA A 130 -8.69 -2.42 12.08
C ALA A 130 -7.43 -1.79 11.47
N LEU A 131 -6.29 -2.49 11.48
CA LEU A 131 -5.07 -2.00 10.87
C LEU A 131 -5.11 -2.08 9.34
N CYS A 132 -5.77 -3.09 8.75
CA CYS A 132 -6.02 -3.12 7.32
C CYS A 132 -6.85 -1.89 6.89
N ARG A 133 -7.93 -1.57 7.62
CA ARG A 133 -8.73 -0.36 7.37
C ARG A 133 -7.90 0.92 7.50
N ALA A 134 -7.08 1.03 8.54
CA ALA A 134 -6.20 2.18 8.74
C ALA A 134 -5.18 2.33 7.61
N TRP A 135 -4.56 1.23 7.18
CA TRP A 135 -3.59 1.24 6.10
C TRP A 135 -4.23 1.49 4.73
N ALA A 136 -5.43 0.99 4.45
CA ALA A 136 -6.16 1.29 3.22
C ALA A 136 -6.31 2.81 3.02
N ARG A 137 -6.56 3.50 4.13
CA ARG A 137 -6.66 4.94 4.12
C ARG A 137 -5.32 5.64 3.94
N ALA A 138 -4.28 5.20 4.62
CA ALA A 138 -2.94 5.72 4.42
C ALA A 138 -2.50 5.51 2.96
N SER A 139 -2.87 4.37 2.36
CA SER A 139 -2.59 4.05 0.96
C SER A 139 -3.34 4.95 -0.02
N LEU A 140 -4.60 5.30 0.26
CA LEU A 140 -5.32 6.33 -0.51
C LEU A 140 -4.57 7.67 -0.52
N MET A 141 -4.09 8.13 0.64
CA MET A 141 -3.27 9.34 0.72
C MET A 141 -1.95 9.16 -0.05
N GLN A 142 -1.30 8.01 0.10
CA GLN A 142 -0.02 7.70 -0.55
C GLN A 142 -0.09 7.77 -2.08
N MET A 143 -1.23 7.41 -2.69
CA MET A 143 -1.45 7.51 -4.14
C MET A 143 -1.20 8.92 -4.68
N SER A 144 -1.42 9.98 -3.87
CA SER A 144 -1.17 11.37 -4.27
C SER A 144 0.32 11.68 -4.52
N PHE A 145 1.22 10.88 -3.96
CA PHE A 145 2.67 11.03 -4.17
C PHE A 145 3.20 10.18 -5.33
N HIS A 146 2.34 9.35 -5.92
CA HIS A 146 2.74 8.41 -6.97
C HIS A 146 1.97 8.59 -8.27
N ARG A 147 0.73 8.14 -8.35
CA ARG A 147 0.02 7.98 -9.62
C ARG A 147 -1.29 8.77 -9.77
N VAL A 148 -1.84 9.31 -8.69
CA VAL A 148 -3.13 9.99 -8.72
C VAL A 148 -2.94 11.48 -8.39
N GLN A 149 -3.49 12.34 -9.21
CA GLN A 149 -3.45 13.79 -8.95
C GLN A 149 -4.16 14.11 -7.63
N GLY A 150 -3.53 14.91 -6.78
CA GLY A 150 -4.02 15.19 -5.43
C GLY A 150 -5.42 15.81 -5.41
N GLU A 151 -5.79 16.60 -6.42
CA GLU A 151 -7.13 17.18 -6.54
C GLU A 151 -8.18 16.12 -6.86
N GLU A 152 -7.92 15.26 -7.84
CA GLU A 152 -8.79 14.13 -8.17
C GLU A 152 -8.99 13.22 -6.97
N LEU A 153 -7.91 12.90 -6.27
CA LEU A 153 -7.98 12.07 -5.07
C LEU A 153 -8.83 12.71 -3.97
N ARG A 154 -8.66 14.02 -3.72
CA ARG A 154 -9.49 14.75 -2.74
C ARG A 154 -10.97 14.70 -3.10
N LEU A 155 -11.31 14.92 -4.36
CA LEU A 155 -12.69 14.87 -4.83
C LEU A 155 -13.31 13.47 -4.63
N LYS A 156 -12.62 12.44 -5.08
CA LYS A 156 -13.11 11.04 -4.99
C LYS A 156 -13.17 10.51 -3.56
N THR A 157 -12.28 10.98 -2.67
CA THR A 157 -12.16 10.39 -1.33
C THR A 157 -12.79 11.19 -0.21
N LYS A 158 -13.24 12.44 -0.44
CA LYS A 158 -13.76 13.30 0.62
C LYS A 158 -14.88 12.65 1.43
N ALA A 159 -15.90 12.14 0.76
CA ALA A 159 -17.03 11.45 1.40
C ALA A 159 -16.60 10.11 2.02
N VAL A 160 -15.71 9.36 1.35
CA VAL A 160 -15.13 8.12 1.86
C VAL A 160 -14.44 8.39 3.18
N PHE A 161 -13.61 9.42 3.24
CA PHE A 161 -12.92 9.82 4.44
C PHE A 161 -13.88 10.29 5.55
N ALA A 162 -14.90 11.07 5.25
CA ALA A 162 -15.89 11.49 6.23
C ALA A 162 -16.57 10.29 6.92
N ARG A 163 -17.08 9.37 6.10
CA ARG A 163 -17.77 8.17 6.57
C ARG A 163 -16.86 7.29 7.40
N ALA A 164 -15.68 6.93 6.88
CA ALA A 164 -14.78 6.01 7.55
C ALA A 164 -14.29 6.53 8.92
N ILE A 165 -13.96 7.84 9.04
CA ILE A 165 -13.59 8.44 10.33
C ILE A 165 -14.77 8.42 11.31
N SER A 166 -16.00 8.65 10.84
CA SER A 166 -17.17 8.67 11.72
C SER A 166 -17.54 7.27 12.24
N GLU A 167 -17.35 6.23 11.45
CA GLU A 167 -17.79 4.86 11.74
C GLU A 167 -16.69 4.01 12.42
N GLU A 168 -15.39 4.38 12.33
CA GLU A 168 -14.30 3.61 12.91
C GLU A 168 -14.40 3.54 14.44
N LYS A 169 -14.36 2.31 14.96
CA LYS A 169 -14.50 2.03 16.39
C LYS A 169 -13.15 1.93 17.12
N ASP A 170 -12.10 1.48 16.42
CA ASP A 170 -10.77 1.43 17.00
C ASP A 170 -10.15 2.84 17.06
N PRO A 171 -9.78 3.33 18.26
CA PRO A 171 -9.27 4.70 18.39
C PRO A 171 -7.93 4.92 17.67
N TYR A 172 -7.06 3.91 17.64
CA TYR A 172 -5.77 4.02 16.97
C TYR A 172 -5.96 4.07 15.45
N ALA A 173 -6.75 3.16 14.89
CA ALA A 173 -7.11 3.16 13.48
C ALA A 173 -7.78 4.49 13.08
N CYS A 174 -8.71 4.99 13.89
CA CYS A 174 -9.32 6.31 13.69
C CYS A 174 -8.29 7.43 13.67
N GLY A 175 -7.35 7.44 14.60
CA GLY A 175 -6.26 8.41 14.65
C GLY A 175 -5.41 8.40 13.38
N VAL A 176 -4.99 7.22 12.93
CA VAL A 176 -4.25 7.04 11.67
C VAL A 176 -5.09 7.52 10.48
N MET A 177 -6.38 7.22 10.48
CA MET A 177 -7.31 7.71 9.46
C MET A 177 -7.38 9.24 9.43
N ILE A 178 -7.46 9.90 10.54
CA ILE A 178 -7.48 11.37 10.62
C ILE A 178 -6.16 11.95 10.10
N GLN A 179 -5.02 11.36 10.43
CA GLN A 179 -3.70 11.80 9.94
C GLN A 179 -3.60 11.73 8.41
N ALA A 180 -4.01 10.63 7.80
CA ALA A 180 -4.00 10.51 6.35
C ALA A 180 -4.90 11.56 5.67
N ALA A 181 -6.09 11.82 6.25
CA ALA A 181 -6.98 12.86 5.74
C ALA A 181 -6.37 14.27 5.90
N GLN A 182 -5.75 14.58 7.04
CA GLN A 182 -5.18 15.92 7.24
C GLN A 182 -4.01 16.20 6.29
N GLU A 183 -3.21 15.22 5.92
CA GLU A 183 -2.18 15.34 4.87
C GLU A 183 -2.83 15.66 3.51
N LEU A 184 -3.79 14.82 3.09
CA LEU A 184 -4.43 14.96 1.80
C LEU A 184 -5.18 16.29 1.64
N PHE A 185 -5.83 16.77 2.70
CA PHE A 185 -6.62 18.00 2.69
C PHE A 185 -5.88 19.22 3.27
N SER A 186 -4.58 19.09 3.58
CA SER A 186 -3.75 20.17 4.15
C SER A 186 -4.39 20.80 5.40
N LYS A 187 -4.82 19.95 6.33
CA LYS A 187 -5.42 20.33 7.61
C LYS A 187 -4.63 19.81 8.80
N ARG A 188 -4.97 20.26 10.00
CA ARG A 188 -4.41 19.75 11.26
C ARG A 188 -5.54 19.52 12.25
N TRP A 189 -5.81 18.26 12.61
CA TRP A 189 -6.86 17.86 13.53
C TRP A 189 -6.33 17.07 14.73
N VAL A 190 -5.26 16.28 14.53
CA VAL A 190 -4.64 15.48 15.58
C VAL A 190 -3.13 15.45 15.37
N SER A 191 -2.35 15.41 16.45
CA SER A 191 -0.89 15.26 16.37
C SER A 191 -0.49 13.78 16.26
N ALA A 192 0.68 13.51 15.66
CA ALA A 192 1.23 12.17 15.59
C ALA A 192 1.44 11.57 17.00
N SER A 193 1.99 12.35 17.92
CA SER A 193 2.18 11.93 19.30
C SER A 193 0.89 11.53 20.03
N ALA A 194 -0.23 12.23 19.74
CA ALA A 194 -1.52 11.88 20.33
C ALA A 194 -2.06 10.54 19.79
N VAL A 195 -1.80 10.24 18.51
CA VAL A 195 -2.20 8.96 17.89
C VAL A 195 -1.32 7.83 18.41
N GLU A 196 0.00 8.01 18.41
CA GLU A 196 0.97 7.04 18.94
C GLU A 196 0.73 6.75 20.42
N GLY A 197 0.48 7.80 21.21
CA GLY A 197 0.13 7.70 22.63
C GLY A 197 -1.28 7.24 22.91
N ARG A 198 -2.11 6.99 21.86
CA ARG A 198 -3.52 6.59 21.98
C ARG A 198 -4.34 7.50 22.89
N GLU A 199 -4.11 8.82 22.78
CA GLU A 199 -4.80 9.83 23.59
C GLU A 199 -6.24 10.01 23.11
N LEU A 200 -7.18 9.24 23.70
CA LEU A 200 -8.58 9.13 23.27
C LEU A 200 -9.27 10.47 23.11
N GLU A 201 -9.14 11.37 24.08
CA GLU A 201 -9.79 12.68 24.04
C GLU A 201 -9.32 13.55 22.85
N LYS A 202 -8.01 13.50 22.54
CA LYS A 202 -7.44 14.24 21.43
C LYS A 202 -7.86 13.64 20.10
N ILE A 203 -7.90 12.30 20.01
CA ILE A 203 -8.36 11.57 18.82
C ILE A 203 -9.84 11.89 18.56
N GLU A 204 -10.70 11.84 19.57
CA GLU A 204 -12.13 12.18 19.45
C GLU A 204 -12.38 13.65 19.10
N LYS A 205 -11.60 14.56 19.63
CA LYS A 205 -11.64 15.97 19.22
C LYS A 205 -11.25 16.11 17.74
N GLY A 206 -10.20 15.43 17.31
CA GLY A 206 -9.76 15.36 15.91
C GLY A 206 -10.82 14.76 15.00
N ARG A 207 -11.48 13.66 15.41
CA ARG A 207 -12.59 13.01 14.71
C ARG A 207 -13.70 14.01 14.39
N ARG A 208 -14.23 14.70 15.42
CA ARG A 208 -15.29 15.68 15.24
C ARG A 208 -14.90 16.82 14.29
N ALA A 209 -13.65 17.28 14.37
CA ALA A 209 -13.16 18.34 13.50
C ALA A 209 -13.01 17.88 12.05
N ALA A 210 -12.44 16.70 11.84
CA ALA A 210 -12.25 16.09 10.53
C ALA A 210 -13.60 15.81 9.84
N VAL A 211 -14.51 15.12 10.52
CA VAL A 211 -15.85 14.81 9.98
C VAL A 211 -16.60 16.11 9.61
N ARG A 212 -16.58 17.11 10.49
CA ARG A 212 -17.22 18.41 10.20
C ARG A 212 -16.67 19.07 8.93
N PHE A 213 -15.39 18.99 8.69
CA PHE A 213 -14.77 19.54 7.48
C PHE A 213 -15.10 18.72 6.24
N LEU A 214 -14.96 17.41 6.34
CA LEU A 214 -15.12 16.49 5.20
C LEU A 214 -16.59 16.33 4.75
N SER A 215 -17.56 16.53 5.66
CA SER A 215 -18.99 16.46 5.35
C SER A 215 -19.58 17.76 4.80
N LYS A 216 -18.80 18.85 4.77
CA LYS A 216 -19.26 20.08 4.09
C LYS A 216 -19.10 19.90 2.59
N GLY A 217 -20.17 20.07 1.81
CA GLY A 217 -20.19 20.03 0.34
C GLY A 217 -19.22 21.02 -0.29
#